data_c708d99d2d014e5b236428833c2bfcc5
#
_entry.id   c708d99d2d014e5b236428833c2bfcc5
#
_cell.length_a   1.000
_cell.length_b   1.000
_cell.length_c   1.000
_cell.angle_alpha   90.00
_cell.angle_beta   90.00
_cell.angle_gamma   90.00
#
_symmetry.space_group_name_H-M   'P 1'
#
loop_
_entity.id
_entity.type
_entity.pdbx_description
1 polymer ?
#
loop_
_entity_poly.entity_id
_entity_poly.type
_entity_poly.pdbx_seq_one_letter_code
_entity_poly.pdbx_strand_id
1 'polypeptide(L)'
;MNKITLSAFFVLPALLTLSVFAKKPNVIVIMADDLGYGDVGCYGAKPKNLKTPHIDRLAKEGLKFTSGYCSASTCTPTRYSFLTGTYAFRGKNTGIAPPSSPLIIPQDIYTLPDMFKQGGYKTAVVGKWHLGLGSPGVGPQWNDDLKPGPLEIGFDYSFLLPTTNDRVPQVYVENHRVLNLDPKDPLWVGKKKPSPDHPTGVTHRHTLKMDWSHGHNSTIHNGISRIGFYTGGHAARFRDEDLADKWVEKSKEWIGKNKDQPFFLFFASHDLHVPRIPHERFRGKSGMSYRGDVIVQLDWCVGEIVKYLKKEGLEKDTMIVFCSDNGPVGDDGYKDEALEKMGDHRAAGPYSGGKYSVLEGGTRTPFITYWPGTIKPGVSDEMVCTIDLATSLANHIKVSIPKDACLDSLDVMDALLGMKGAKGRDHLVQQDNGRGNNYGYRVGNWKLQRHDSKRKRNVEVNQKLEGTGAKSTSRTETNSSANANSCPNT
;
A
#
# COMPACT_ATOMS: atom_id res chain seq x y z
N MET A 1 -59.32 -65.97 -26.88
CA MET A 1 -57.94 -65.92 -26.41
C MET A 1 -57.41 -64.51 -26.65
N ASN A 2 -57.54 -63.67 -25.65
CA ASN A 2 -57.11 -62.27 -25.73
C ASN A 2 -55.68 -62.16 -25.24
N LYS A 3 -54.75 -61.66 -26.07
CA LYS A 3 -53.37 -61.33 -25.72
C LYS A 3 -53.31 -59.94 -25.12
N ILE A 4 -52.97 -59.82 -23.84
CA ILE A 4 -52.70 -58.54 -23.19
C ILE A 4 -51.22 -58.24 -23.39
N THR A 5 -50.96 -57.13 -24.13
CA THR A 5 -49.60 -56.61 -24.36
C THR A 5 -49.28 -55.63 -23.24
N LEU A 6 -48.32 -55.99 -22.42
CA LEU A 6 -47.81 -55.15 -21.30
C LEU A 6 -46.74 -54.21 -21.86
N SER A 7 -47.02 -52.90 -21.93
CA SER A 7 -46.04 -51.86 -22.32
C SER A 7 -45.29 -51.43 -21.04
N ALA A 8 -44.02 -51.75 -20.96
CA ALA A 8 -43.13 -51.26 -19.89
C ALA A 8 -42.70 -49.84 -20.19
N PHE A 9 -43.13 -48.89 -19.36
CA PHE A 9 -42.61 -47.52 -19.37
C PHE A 9 -41.27 -47.49 -18.65
N PHE A 10 -40.16 -47.30 -19.36
CA PHE A 10 -38.88 -46.96 -18.80
C PHE A 10 -38.85 -45.48 -18.42
N VAL A 11 -38.95 -45.17 -17.14
CA VAL A 11 -38.68 -43.84 -16.59
C VAL A 11 -37.17 -43.71 -16.43
N LEU A 12 -36.54 -42.94 -17.30
CA LEU A 12 -35.12 -42.58 -17.21
C LEU A 12 -34.96 -41.51 -16.15
N PRO A 13 -34.22 -41.72 -15.05
CA PRO A 13 -33.96 -40.65 -14.06
C PRO A 13 -33.04 -39.60 -14.70
N ALA A 14 -33.55 -38.40 -14.89
CA ALA A 14 -32.75 -37.25 -15.27
C ALA A 14 -31.78 -36.94 -14.09
N LEU A 15 -30.53 -37.35 -14.19
CA LEU A 15 -29.48 -36.86 -13.34
C LEU A 15 -29.28 -35.37 -13.59
N LEU A 16 -29.87 -34.54 -12.74
CA LEU A 16 -29.51 -33.13 -12.62
C LEU A 16 -28.09 -33.08 -12.08
N THR A 17 -27.09 -32.97 -12.94
CA THR A 17 -25.75 -32.59 -12.58
C THR A 17 -25.80 -31.13 -12.12
N LEU A 18 -25.96 -30.90 -10.83
CA LEU A 18 -25.67 -29.63 -10.21
C LEU A 18 -24.17 -29.34 -10.46
N SER A 19 -23.91 -28.55 -11.50
CA SER A 19 -22.60 -27.97 -11.69
C SER A 19 -22.31 -27.10 -10.45
N VAL A 20 -21.60 -27.63 -9.48
CA VAL A 20 -21.05 -26.86 -8.38
C VAL A 20 -20.04 -25.92 -9.02
N PHE A 21 -20.48 -24.73 -9.43
CA PHE A 21 -19.55 -23.68 -9.80
C PHE A 21 -18.66 -23.42 -8.58
N ALA A 22 -17.37 -23.66 -8.72
CA ALA A 22 -16.43 -23.35 -7.66
C ALA A 22 -16.66 -21.90 -7.20
N LYS A 23 -16.92 -21.71 -5.91
CA LYS A 23 -17.18 -20.39 -5.32
C LYS A 23 -16.00 -19.48 -5.64
N LYS A 24 -16.26 -18.32 -6.21
CA LYS A 24 -15.22 -17.31 -6.45
C LYS A 24 -14.62 -16.88 -5.11
N PRO A 25 -13.29 -16.86 -4.94
CA PRO A 25 -12.67 -16.47 -3.68
C PRO A 25 -12.85 -14.98 -3.43
N ASN A 26 -12.96 -14.59 -2.16
CA ASN A 26 -12.74 -13.22 -1.77
C ASN A 26 -11.24 -12.89 -1.87
N VAL A 27 -10.93 -11.62 -2.12
CA VAL A 27 -9.55 -11.15 -2.16
C VAL A 27 -9.38 -9.94 -1.24
N ILE A 28 -8.40 -10.00 -0.35
CA ILE A 28 -8.00 -8.86 0.48
C ILE A 28 -6.54 -8.56 0.23
N VAL A 29 -6.23 -7.34 -0.18
CA VAL A 29 -4.85 -6.84 -0.21
C VAL A 29 -4.64 -5.93 0.99
N ILE A 30 -3.77 -6.34 1.90
CA ILE A 30 -3.34 -5.54 3.06
C ILE A 30 -2.00 -4.91 2.69
N MET A 31 -2.01 -3.61 2.42
CA MET A 31 -0.81 -2.85 2.07
C MET A 31 -0.42 -1.95 3.22
N ALA A 32 0.74 -2.21 3.82
CA ALA A 32 1.37 -1.33 4.79
C ALA A 32 1.99 -0.11 4.11
N ASP A 33 2.32 0.91 4.89
CA ASP A 33 2.95 2.14 4.46
C ASP A 33 4.33 2.28 5.13
N ASP A 34 5.37 2.48 4.36
CA ASP A 34 6.76 2.62 4.85
C ASP A 34 7.31 1.39 5.63
N LEU A 35 6.73 0.19 5.44
CA LEU A 35 7.16 -1.03 6.13
C LEU A 35 8.37 -1.65 5.42
N GLY A 36 9.47 -1.76 6.13
CA GLY A 36 10.69 -2.37 5.62
C GLY A 36 10.68 -3.89 5.66
N TYR A 37 11.53 -4.48 4.82
CA TYR A 37 11.70 -5.94 4.75
C TYR A 37 12.02 -6.57 6.11
N GLY A 38 12.87 -5.91 6.92
CA GLY A 38 13.29 -6.42 8.23
C GLY A 38 12.39 -6.03 9.40
N ASP A 39 11.26 -5.36 9.16
CA ASP A 39 10.41 -4.83 10.25
C ASP A 39 9.48 -5.86 10.88
N VAL A 40 9.31 -7.03 10.27
CA VAL A 40 8.43 -8.09 10.77
C VAL A 40 9.20 -9.35 11.15
N GLY A 41 8.70 -10.10 12.12
CA GLY A 41 9.40 -11.25 12.72
C GLY A 41 9.80 -12.32 11.69
N CYS A 42 8.89 -12.71 10.81
CA CYS A 42 9.13 -13.72 9.78
C CYS A 42 10.19 -13.31 8.73
N TYR A 43 10.56 -12.03 8.65
CA TYR A 43 11.66 -11.52 7.81
C TYR A 43 12.89 -11.08 8.59
N GLY A 44 12.95 -11.38 9.90
CA GLY A 44 14.15 -11.24 10.71
C GLY A 44 14.20 -9.98 11.58
N ALA A 45 13.05 -9.42 11.97
CA ALA A 45 13.01 -8.38 12.99
C ALA A 45 13.74 -8.82 14.26
N LYS A 46 14.73 -8.04 14.68
CA LYS A 46 15.64 -8.43 15.76
C LYS A 46 15.20 -8.05 17.17
N PRO A 47 14.50 -6.90 17.40
CA PRO A 47 14.19 -6.50 18.75
C PRO A 47 13.30 -7.53 19.46
N LYS A 48 13.72 -7.97 20.66
CA LYS A 48 13.02 -9.00 21.43
C LYS A 48 11.54 -8.67 21.68
N ASN A 49 11.22 -7.38 21.81
CA ASN A 49 9.87 -6.90 22.10
C ASN A 49 9.08 -6.50 20.85
N LEU A 50 9.72 -6.37 19.68
CA LEU A 50 9.03 -6.14 18.42
C LEU A 50 8.45 -7.45 17.94
N LYS A 51 7.19 -7.68 18.22
CA LYS A 51 6.49 -8.92 17.88
C LYS A 51 5.39 -8.65 16.88
N THR A 52 5.36 -9.45 15.82
CA THR A 52 4.35 -9.40 14.75
C THR A 52 3.68 -10.77 14.57
N PRO A 53 3.04 -11.32 15.64
CA PRO A 53 2.56 -12.70 15.64
C PRO A 53 1.48 -12.98 14.58
N HIS A 54 0.70 -11.97 14.20
CA HIS A 54 -0.37 -12.15 13.22
C HIS A 54 0.18 -12.16 11.79
N ILE A 55 1.12 -11.26 11.45
CA ILE A 55 1.82 -11.26 10.15
C ILE A 55 2.70 -12.51 10.05
N ASP A 56 3.42 -12.87 11.12
CA ASP A 56 4.25 -14.08 11.17
C ASP A 56 3.43 -15.36 10.97
N ARG A 57 2.18 -15.37 11.46
CA ARG A 57 1.24 -16.45 11.23
C ARG A 57 0.83 -16.53 9.76
N LEU A 58 0.52 -15.41 9.08
CA LEU A 58 0.24 -15.43 7.64
C LEU A 58 1.41 -16.04 6.86
N ALA A 59 2.65 -15.69 7.22
CA ALA A 59 3.85 -16.25 6.59
C ALA A 59 4.05 -17.74 6.90
N LYS A 60 3.76 -18.17 8.13
CA LYS A 60 3.91 -19.57 8.57
C LYS A 60 2.87 -20.50 7.96
N GLU A 61 1.63 -20.03 7.83
CA GLU A 61 0.50 -20.82 7.33
C GLU A 61 0.21 -20.57 5.82
N GLY A 62 0.90 -19.61 5.19
CA GLY A 62 0.83 -19.24 3.78
C GLY A 62 2.19 -19.35 3.08
N LEU A 63 2.39 -18.52 2.06
CA LEU A 63 3.61 -18.47 1.27
C LEU A 63 4.33 -17.14 1.47
N LYS A 64 5.55 -17.20 2.00
CA LYS A 64 6.44 -16.06 2.19
C LYS A 64 7.38 -15.91 1.01
N PHE A 65 7.43 -14.70 0.39
CA PHE A 65 8.35 -14.40 -0.70
C PHE A 65 9.61 -13.71 -0.19
N THR A 66 10.79 -14.24 -0.53
CA THR A 66 12.05 -13.58 -0.25
C THR A 66 12.39 -12.52 -1.29
N SER A 67 11.77 -12.58 -2.46
CA SER A 67 11.90 -11.61 -3.57
C SER A 67 10.56 -10.91 -3.88
N GLY A 68 9.88 -10.42 -2.83
CA GLY A 68 8.67 -9.61 -2.95
C GLY A 68 9.00 -8.12 -3.12
N TYR A 69 8.28 -7.44 -4.01
CA TYR A 69 8.55 -6.04 -4.38
C TYR A 69 7.30 -5.19 -4.48
N CYS A 70 7.50 -3.88 -4.29
CA CYS A 70 6.69 -2.81 -4.84
C CYS A 70 7.40 -2.18 -6.04
N SER A 71 6.66 -1.46 -6.90
CA SER A 71 7.21 -0.92 -8.16
C SER A 71 8.00 0.38 -8.00
N ALA A 72 7.81 1.08 -6.89
CA ALA A 72 8.48 2.34 -6.61
C ALA A 72 8.88 2.45 -5.13
N SER A 73 9.88 3.27 -4.83
CA SER A 73 10.33 3.49 -3.46
C SER A 73 9.55 4.60 -2.73
N THR A 74 8.33 4.89 -3.18
CA THR A 74 7.39 5.83 -2.56
C THR A 74 5.94 5.46 -2.81
N CYS A 75 5.06 5.92 -1.92
CA CYS A 75 3.66 5.52 -1.84
C CYS A 75 2.82 5.81 -3.10
N THR A 76 2.70 7.08 -3.54
CA THR A 76 1.84 7.43 -4.69
C THR A 76 2.15 6.63 -5.95
N PRO A 77 3.40 6.55 -6.46
CA PRO A 77 3.68 5.79 -7.68
C PRO A 77 3.46 4.28 -7.52
N THR A 78 3.72 3.69 -6.35
CA THR A 78 3.40 2.28 -6.10
C THR A 78 1.90 2.04 -6.11
N ARG A 79 1.12 2.89 -5.42
CA ARG A 79 -0.35 2.76 -5.36
C ARG A 79 -1.00 2.93 -6.73
N TYR A 80 -0.47 3.87 -7.54
CA TYR A 80 -0.86 4.02 -8.95
C TYR A 80 -0.60 2.73 -9.73
N SER A 81 0.62 2.21 -9.68
CA SER A 81 1.00 0.99 -10.41
C SER A 81 0.21 -0.24 -9.96
N PHE A 82 -0.04 -0.38 -8.66
CA PHE A 82 -0.86 -1.46 -8.10
C PHE A 82 -2.29 -1.45 -8.65
N LEU A 83 -2.92 -0.27 -8.71
CA LEU A 83 -4.31 -0.17 -9.17
C LEU A 83 -4.45 -0.23 -10.69
N THR A 84 -3.44 0.18 -11.45
CA THR A 84 -3.52 0.25 -12.93
C THR A 84 -2.79 -0.87 -13.65
N GLY A 85 -1.98 -1.69 -12.96
CA GLY A 85 -1.10 -2.67 -13.60
C GLY A 85 -0.05 -2.05 -14.54
N THR A 86 0.19 -0.74 -14.41
CA THR A 86 1.07 0.03 -15.29
C THR A 86 2.05 0.85 -14.46
N TYR A 87 3.33 0.85 -14.82
CA TYR A 87 4.33 1.64 -14.09
C TYR A 87 3.97 3.12 -14.05
N ALA A 88 4.09 3.74 -12.88
CA ALA A 88 3.71 5.13 -12.66
C ALA A 88 4.49 6.13 -13.55
N PHE A 89 5.72 5.82 -13.94
CA PHE A 89 6.50 6.68 -14.86
C PHE A 89 5.92 6.78 -16.26
N ARG A 90 4.99 5.91 -16.65
CA ARG A 90 4.23 6.04 -17.92
C ARG A 90 3.12 7.07 -17.82
N GLY A 91 2.62 7.34 -16.61
CA GLY A 91 1.61 8.36 -16.35
C GLY A 91 2.18 9.76 -16.12
N LYS A 92 1.31 10.76 -16.16
CA LYS A 92 1.67 12.16 -15.85
C LYS A 92 1.35 12.46 -14.39
N ASN A 93 2.19 13.25 -13.72
CA ASN A 93 2.00 13.72 -12.34
C ASN A 93 1.86 12.59 -11.29
N THR A 94 2.43 11.43 -11.54
CA THR A 94 2.37 10.24 -10.70
C THR A 94 3.42 10.21 -9.59
N GLY A 95 4.13 11.30 -9.35
CA GLY A 95 4.99 11.47 -8.16
C GLY A 95 4.16 11.66 -6.89
N ILE A 96 4.83 11.94 -5.75
CA ILE A 96 4.14 12.12 -4.46
C ILE A 96 3.05 13.19 -4.57
N ALA A 97 1.79 12.79 -4.40
CA ALA A 97 0.63 13.66 -4.54
C ALA A 97 0.54 14.69 -3.40
N PRO A 98 0.44 16.00 -3.70
CA PRO A 98 0.18 17.00 -2.68
C PRO A 98 -1.30 16.98 -2.24
N PRO A 99 -1.66 17.62 -1.09
CA PRO A 99 -3.04 17.68 -0.61
C PRO A 99 -4.05 18.26 -1.61
N SER A 100 -3.59 19.10 -2.52
CA SER A 100 -4.41 19.73 -3.57
C SER A 100 -4.44 18.93 -4.88
N SER A 101 -3.92 17.70 -4.88
CA SER A 101 -3.89 16.90 -6.12
C SER A 101 -5.30 16.51 -6.55
N PRO A 102 -5.67 16.72 -7.82
CA PRO A 102 -6.81 16.03 -8.40
C PRO A 102 -6.56 14.53 -8.44
N LEU A 103 -7.59 13.75 -8.75
CA LEU A 103 -7.42 12.32 -8.99
C LEU A 103 -6.37 12.11 -10.10
N ILE A 104 -5.31 11.35 -9.79
CA ILE A 104 -4.18 11.16 -10.70
C ILE A 104 -4.33 9.94 -11.62
N ILE A 105 -5.24 9.04 -11.31
CA ILE A 105 -5.64 7.94 -12.20
C ILE A 105 -6.75 8.46 -13.10
N PRO A 106 -6.54 8.61 -14.42
CA PRO A 106 -7.59 8.98 -15.35
C PRO A 106 -8.76 7.99 -15.30
N GLN A 107 -10.00 8.48 -15.41
CA GLN A 107 -11.21 7.66 -15.28
C GLN A 107 -11.42 6.69 -16.46
N ASP A 108 -10.74 6.90 -17.56
CA ASP A 108 -10.74 6.05 -18.76
C ASP A 108 -9.70 4.91 -18.68
N ILE A 109 -8.84 4.89 -17.68
CA ILE A 109 -7.89 3.81 -17.46
C ILE A 109 -8.60 2.66 -16.72
N TYR A 110 -8.54 1.46 -17.31
CA TYR A 110 -9.00 0.23 -16.69
C TYR A 110 -8.15 -0.11 -15.46
N THR A 111 -8.80 -0.36 -14.35
CA THR A 111 -8.14 -0.54 -13.05
C THR A 111 -8.42 -1.91 -12.44
N LEU A 112 -7.64 -2.26 -11.41
CA LEU A 112 -7.86 -3.47 -10.62
C LEU A 112 -9.29 -3.58 -10.04
N PRO A 113 -9.89 -2.53 -9.41
CA PRO A 113 -11.28 -2.61 -8.99
C PRO A 113 -12.27 -2.74 -10.14
N ASP A 114 -12.05 -2.13 -11.33
CA ASP A 114 -12.89 -2.36 -12.52
C ASP A 114 -12.87 -3.82 -12.93
N MET A 115 -11.70 -4.45 -12.92
CA MET A 115 -11.51 -5.86 -13.21
C MET A 115 -12.33 -6.74 -12.25
N PHE A 116 -12.30 -6.43 -10.95
CA PHE A 116 -13.09 -7.16 -9.98
C PHE A 116 -14.60 -6.94 -10.16
N LYS A 117 -15.05 -5.72 -10.47
CA LYS A 117 -16.47 -5.44 -10.79
C LYS A 117 -16.93 -6.22 -12.02
N GLN A 118 -16.13 -6.22 -13.09
CA GLN A 118 -16.39 -7.03 -14.28
C GLN A 118 -16.50 -8.52 -13.93
N GLY A 119 -15.71 -8.98 -12.96
CA GLY A 119 -15.79 -10.33 -12.39
C GLY A 119 -17.00 -10.57 -11.47
N GLY A 120 -17.87 -9.58 -11.24
CA GLY A 120 -19.04 -9.69 -10.36
C GLY A 120 -18.73 -9.62 -8.88
N TYR A 121 -17.63 -8.96 -8.51
CA TYR A 121 -17.22 -8.71 -7.13
C TYR A 121 -17.76 -7.38 -6.63
N LYS A 122 -18.00 -7.29 -5.33
CA LYS A 122 -18.07 -6.00 -4.60
C LYS A 122 -16.66 -5.52 -4.30
N THR A 123 -16.44 -4.21 -4.40
CA THR A 123 -15.11 -3.63 -4.29
C THR A 123 -15.06 -2.50 -3.27
N ALA A 124 -14.02 -2.49 -2.42
CA ALA A 124 -13.81 -1.43 -1.45
C ALA A 124 -12.35 -1.05 -1.26
N VAL A 125 -12.11 0.21 -0.92
CA VAL A 125 -10.86 0.69 -0.35
C VAL A 125 -11.10 1.30 1.02
N VAL A 126 -10.29 0.89 2.01
CA VAL A 126 -10.34 1.42 3.38
C VAL A 126 -8.92 1.80 3.82
N GLY A 127 -8.73 3.06 4.23
CA GLY A 127 -7.47 3.58 4.73
C GLY A 127 -6.83 4.65 3.87
N LYS A 128 -5.50 4.65 3.78
CA LYS A 128 -4.73 5.66 3.04
C LYS A 128 -4.97 5.58 1.53
N TRP A 129 -5.38 6.72 0.94
CA TRP A 129 -5.59 6.85 -0.50
C TRP A 129 -4.35 7.37 -1.24
N HIS A 130 -4.01 8.63 -1.03
CA HIS A 130 -2.83 9.31 -1.57
C HIS A 130 -2.72 9.30 -3.11
N LEU A 131 -3.84 9.28 -3.81
CA LEU A 131 -3.94 9.32 -5.28
C LEU A 131 -4.77 10.51 -5.79
N GLY A 132 -4.99 11.52 -4.90
CA GLY A 132 -5.75 12.71 -5.23
C GLY A 132 -7.26 12.49 -5.30
N LEU A 133 -8.00 13.60 -5.29
CA LEU A 133 -9.46 13.66 -5.37
C LEU A 133 -9.88 14.91 -6.16
N GLY A 134 -11.01 14.83 -6.84
CA GLY A 134 -11.51 15.94 -7.62
C GLY A 134 -10.95 16.03 -9.04
N SER A 135 -11.50 16.94 -9.82
CA SER A 135 -11.21 17.10 -11.24
C SER A 135 -9.85 17.74 -11.51
N PRO A 136 -9.18 17.43 -12.63
CA PRO A 136 -7.99 18.12 -13.09
C PRO A 136 -8.17 19.65 -13.13
N GLY A 137 -7.17 20.38 -12.64
CA GLY A 137 -7.21 21.85 -12.57
C GLY A 137 -7.99 22.44 -11.38
N VAL A 138 -8.85 21.65 -10.73
CA VAL A 138 -9.66 22.07 -9.57
C VAL A 138 -9.15 21.41 -8.27
N GLY A 139 -8.95 20.11 -8.29
CA GLY A 139 -8.59 19.34 -7.09
C GLY A 139 -9.78 19.12 -6.15
N PRO A 140 -9.50 18.71 -4.88
CA PRO A 140 -10.56 18.39 -3.93
C PRO A 140 -11.34 19.62 -3.47
N GLN A 141 -12.66 19.54 -3.57
CA GLN A 141 -13.61 20.52 -3.04
C GLN A 141 -14.15 20.02 -1.70
N TRP A 142 -13.44 20.31 -0.60
CA TRP A 142 -13.62 19.67 0.71
C TRP A 142 -15.02 19.82 1.33
N ASN A 143 -15.80 20.81 0.89
CA ASN A 143 -17.15 21.08 1.38
C ASN A 143 -18.25 20.51 0.48
N ASP A 144 -17.86 19.90 -0.65
CA ASP A 144 -18.75 19.39 -1.68
C ASP A 144 -18.46 17.91 -1.98
N ASP A 145 -18.98 17.39 -3.10
CA ASP A 145 -18.63 16.07 -3.61
C ASP A 145 -17.18 16.03 -4.07
N LEU A 146 -16.40 15.15 -3.46
CA LEU A 146 -14.99 14.91 -3.80
C LEU A 146 -14.87 13.98 -5.02
N LYS A 147 -15.43 14.41 -6.15
CA LYS A 147 -15.47 13.69 -7.44
C LYS A 147 -14.54 14.34 -8.47
N PRO A 148 -13.89 13.52 -9.34
CA PRO A 148 -13.78 12.08 -9.26
C PRO A 148 -12.88 11.60 -8.11
N GLY A 149 -13.10 10.36 -7.67
CA GLY A 149 -12.35 9.69 -6.60
C GLY A 149 -12.30 8.17 -6.83
N PRO A 150 -12.17 7.38 -5.76
CA PRO A 150 -12.10 5.91 -5.87
C PRO A 150 -13.31 5.28 -6.59
N LEU A 151 -14.51 5.85 -6.41
CA LEU A 151 -15.73 5.27 -6.97
C LEU A 151 -15.75 5.38 -8.50
N GLU A 152 -15.16 6.44 -9.05
CA GLU A 152 -15.08 6.67 -10.50
C GLU A 152 -14.00 5.83 -11.19
N ILE A 153 -13.19 5.09 -10.42
CA ILE A 153 -12.19 4.15 -10.94
C ILE A 153 -12.45 2.72 -10.44
N GLY A 154 -13.72 2.36 -10.26
CA GLY A 154 -14.15 0.99 -10.08
C GLY A 154 -14.46 0.53 -8.65
N PHE A 155 -14.19 1.30 -7.60
CA PHE A 155 -14.63 0.93 -6.26
C PHE A 155 -16.14 1.18 -6.06
N ASP A 156 -16.82 0.28 -5.32
CA ASP A 156 -18.21 0.47 -4.90
C ASP A 156 -18.30 1.23 -3.57
N TYR A 157 -17.25 1.19 -2.77
CA TYR A 157 -17.16 1.83 -1.46
C TYR A 157 -15.76 2.32 -1.17
N SER A 158 -15.66 3.48 -0.53
CA SER A 158 -14.39 3.99 -0.02
C SER A 158 -14.54 4.65 1.35
N PHE A 159 -13.57 4.38 2.24
CA PHE A 159 -13.42 5.07 3.51
C PHE A 159 -11.96 5.45 3.71
N LEU A 160 -11.64 6.73 3.58
CA LEU A 160 -10.29 7.17 3.28
C LEU A 160 -9.66 8.07 4.34
N LEU A 161 -8.36 7.90 4.55
CA LEU A 161 -7.43 8.99 4.78
C LEU A 161 -7.07 9.54 3.39
N PRO A 162 -7.52 10.74 3.00
CA PRO A 162 -7.47 11.18 1.59
C PRO A 162 -6.05 11.42 1.07
N THR A 163 -5.12 11.83 1.95
CA THR A 163 -3.71 12.06 1.63
C THR A 163 -2.82 11.14 2.46
N THR A 164 -2.01 11.72 3.31
CA THR A 164 -1.21 11.06 4.35
C THR A 164 -1.48 11.75 5.68
N ASN A 165 -1.26 11.07 6.79
CA ASN A 165 -1.52 11.62 8.11
C ASN A 165 -0.66 12.84 8.49
N ASP A 166 0.43 13.09 7.77
CA ASP A 166 1.27 14.30 7.90
C ASP A 166 0.75 15.52 7.12
N ARG A 167 -0.25 15.35 6.22
CA ARG A 167 -0.77 16.40 5.32
C ARG A 167 -2.21 16.74 5.61
N VAL A 168 -2.52 18.04 5.53
CA VAL A 168 -3.88 18.56 5.75
C VAL A 168 -4.85 18.20 4.60
N PRO A 169 -6.17 18.11 4.87
CA PRO A 169 -6.84 18.16 6.18
C PRO A 169 -6.86 16.81 6.88
N GLN A 170 -6.95 16.80 8.22
CA GLN A 170 -7.05 15.60 9.03
C GLN A 170 -8.53 15.22 9.21
N VAL A 171 -9.14 14.69 8.15
CA VAL A 171 -10.53 14.27 8.09
C VAL A 171 -10.66 12.89 7.43
N TYR A 172 -11.72 12.17 7.76
CA TYR A 172 -12.13 11.00 6.98
C TYR A 172 -12.98 11.42 5.78
N VAL A 173 -12.82 10.71 4.68
CA VAL A 173 -13.70 10.81 3.51
C VAL A 173 -14.40 9.48 3.33
N GLU A 174 -15.72 9.45 3.39
CA GLU A 174 -16.53 8.27 3.09
C GLU A 174 -17.23 8.48 1.75
N ASN A 175 -16.89 7.62 0.78
CA ASN A 175 -17.30 7.77 -0.61
C ASN A 175 -16.90 9.14 -1.17
N HIS A 176 -17.86 10.06 -1.35
CA HIS A 176 -17.60 11.37 -1.93
C HIS A 176 -17.62 12.51 -0.92
N ARG A 177 -17.82 12.25 0.37
CA ARG A 177 -18.01 13.32 1.36
C ARG A 177 -17.05 13.22 2.53
N VAL A 178 -16.66 14.37 3.02
CA VAL A 178 -16.01 14.48 4.33
C VAL A 178 -16.99 14.04 5.39
N LEU A 179 -16.61 13.03 6.19
CA LEU A 179 -17.47 12.48 7.24
C LEU A 179 -17.69 13.50 8.36
N ASN A 180 -18.93 13.65 8.81
CA ASN A 180 -19.34 14.55 9.92
C ASN A 180 -18.98 16.02 9.69
N LEU A 181 -18.84 16.48 8.47
CA LEU A 181 -18.63 17.90 8.20
C LEU A 181 -19.90 18.69 8.49
N ASP A 182 -19.80 19.67 9.39
CA ASP A 182 -20.87 20.63 9.64
C ASP A 182 -20.85 21.75 8.56
N PRO A 183 -21.93 21.94 7.80
CA PRO A 183 -22.01 23.02 6.81
C PRO A 183 -21.84 24.44 7.42
N LYS A 184 -22.06 24.60 8.72
CA LYS A 184 -21.87 25.87 9.45
C LYS A 184 -20.40 26.10 9.86
N ASP A 185 -19.55 25.06 9.77
CA ASP A 185 -18.14 25.11 10.06
C ASP A 185 -17.35 24.50 8.89
N PRO A 186 -17.35 25.17 7.70
CA PRO A 186 -16.74 24.63 6.50
C PRO A 186 -15.22 24.53 6.61
N LEU A 187 -14.66 23.55 5.91
CA LEU A 187 -13.22 23.39 5.77
C LEU A 187 -12.64 24.44 4.83
N TRP A 188 -11.58 25.09 5.28
CA TRP A 188 -10.67 25.82 4.41
C TRP A 188 -9.31 25.11 4.40
N VAL A 189 -8.75 24.84 3.22
CA VAL A 189 -7.45 24.18 3.04
C VAL A 189 -6.61 24.98 2.06
N GLY A 190 -5.37 25.31 2.42
CA GLY A 190 -4.52 26.16 1.60
C GLY A 190 -3.02 25.93 1.79
N LYS A 191 -2.23 26.60 0.95
CA LYS A 191 -0.76 26.57 0.98
C LYS A 191 -0.14 27.63 1.90
N LYS A 192 -0.91 28.65 2.29
CA LYS A 192 -0.46 29.75 3.15
C LYS A 192 -1.35 29.83 4.39
N LYS A 193 -0.86 30.45 5.46
CA LYS A 193 -1.64 30.68 6.67
C LYS A 193 -2.93 31.46 6.35
N PRO A 194 -4.08 31.06 6.94
CA PRO A 194 -5.34 31.76 6.74
C PRO A 194 -5.37 33.13 7.42
N SER A 195 -4.59 33.31 8.51
CA SER A 195 -4.42 34.57 9.24
C SER A 195 -3.02 34.65 9.85
N PRO A 196 -2.53 35.85 10.21
CA PRO A 196 -1.26 36.00 10.92
C PRO A 196 -1.20 35.24 12.25
N ASP A 197 -2.32 35.15 12.97
CA ASP A 197 -2.41 34.53 14.31
C ASP A 197 -2.65 33.02 14.26
N HIS A 198 -2.75 32.43 13.07
CA HIS A 198 -2.97 30.98 12.94
C HIS A 198 -1.82 30.20 13.59
N PRO A 199 -2.10 29.31 14.56
CA PRO A 199 -1.07 28.57 15.28
C PRO A 199 -0.38 27.57 14.34
N THR A 200 0.95 27.60 14.37
CA THR A 200 1.79 26.69 13.56
C THR A 200 2.83 26.00 14.44
N GLY A 201 3.42 24.92 13.92
CA GLY A 201 4.55 24.25 14.58
C GLY A 201 5.75 25.16 14.79
N VAL A 202 5.87 26.29 14.10
CA VAL A 202 6.90 27.30 14.34
C VAL A 202 6.50 28.23 15.47
N THR A 203 5.30 28.82 15.40
CA THR A 203 4.87 29.84 16.35
C THR A 203 4.44 29.30 17.71
N HIS A 204 3.94 28.05 17.74
CA HIS A 204 3.42 27.38 18.95
C HIS A 204 4.12 26.05 19.22
N ARG A 205 5.45 25.99 18.99
CA ARG A 205 6.23 24.76 19.13
C ARG A 205 6.14 24.15 20.54
N HIS A 206 6.00 24.96 21.56
CA HIS A 206 5.86 24.56 22.96
C HIS A 206 4.58 23.77 23.27
N THR A 207 3.58 23.80 22.38
CA THR A 207 2.32 23.06 22.52
C THR A 207 2.35 21.67 21.89
N LEU A 208 3.42 21.32 21.17
CA LEU A 208 3.50 20.09 20.42
C LEU A 208 3.71 18.88 21.31
N LYS A 209 2.92 17.83 21.12
CA LYS A 209 3.11 16.49 21.70
C LYS A 209 4.29 15.75 21.04
N MET A 210 4.52 16.02 19.75
CA MET A 210 5.63 15.50 18.97
C MET A 210 6.22 16.65 18.15
N ASP A 211 7.52 16.89 18.32
CA ASP A 211 8.22 17.96 17.61
C ASP A 211 8.55 17.55 16.17
N TRP A 212 8.65 18.51 15.28
CA TRP A 212 9.09 18.29 13.91
C TRP A 212 10.63 18.40 13.79
N SER A 213 11.20 17.60 12.89
CA SER A 213 12.63 17.68 12.51
C SER A 213 12.83 18.61 11.31
N HIS A 214 11.94 18.53 10.31
CA HIS A 214 11.97 19.37 9.11
C HIS A 214 10.63 19.35 8.38
N GLY A 215 10.26 20.46 7.75
CA GLY A 215 9.17 20.54 6.76
C GLY A 215 7.73 20.36 7.25
N HIS A 216 7.52 19.79 8.43
CA HIS A 216 6.21 19.46 9.01
C HIS A 216 5.81 20.46 10.09
N ASN A 217 5.80 21.75 9.77
CA ASN A 217 5.74 22.84 10.75
C ASN A 217 4.59 23.83 10.51
N SER A 218 3.59 23.45 9.70
CA SER A 218 2.42 24.31 9.42
C SER A 218 1.32 24.13 10.47
N THR A 219 0.06 23.95 10.09
CA THR A 219 -1.09 23.84 11.03
C THR A 219 -0.87 22.75 12.08
N ILE A 220 -1.20 23.05 13.32
CA ILE A 220 -1.22 22.09 14.41
C ILE A 220 -2.58 21.38 14.46
N HIS A 221 -2.57 20.06 14.43
CA HIS A 221 -3.73 19.21 14.64
C HIS A 221 -3.39 18.13 15.68
N ASN A 222 -4.27 17.91 16.65
CA ASN A 222 -4.07 16.92 17.71
C ASN A 222 -2.73 17.06 18.44
N GLY A 223 -2.21 18.32 18.58
CA GLY A 223 -0.91 18.61 19.18
C GLY A 223 0.30 18.26 18.30
N ILE A 224 0.11 18.07 17.00
CA ILE A 224 1.16 17.72 16.04
C ILE A 224 1.04 18.65 14.82
N SER A 225 2.15 19.25 14.41
CA SER A 225 2.18 20.12 13.25
C SER A 225 2.26 19.32 11.95
N ARG A 226 1.66 19.85 10.87
CA ARG A 226 1.46 19.15 9.59
C ARG A 226 2.13 19.90 8.43
N ILE A 227 2.08 19.30 7.25
CA ILE A 227 2.35 19.97 5.98
C ILE A 227 1.06 20.62 5.47
N GLY A 228 1.08 21.94 5.28
CA GLY A 228 -0.07 22.71 4.79
C GLY A 228 -0.91 23.34 5.91
N PHE A 229 -1.91 24.10 5.51
CA PHE A 229 -2.77 24.88 6.40
C PHE A 229 -4.23 24.54 6.19
N TYR A 230 -5.00 24.44 7.27
CA TYR A 230 -6.44 24.30 7.21
C TYR A 230 -7.11 24.85 8.47
N THR A 231 -8.37 25.23 8.34
CA THR A 231 -9.24 25.66 9.41
C THR A 231 -10.66 25.12 9.20
N GLY A 232 -11.52 25.27 10.21
CA GLY A 232 -12.88 24.74 10.17
C GLY A 232 -12.96 23.22 10.25
N GLY A 233 -14.14 22.66 10.02
CA GLY A 233 -14.43 21.25 10.03
C GLY A 233 -14.17 20.58 11.38
N HIS A 234 -14.38 21.27 12.51
CA HIS A 234 -13.99 20.75 13.84
C HIS A 234 -14.63 19.41 14.16
N ALA A 235 -15.92 19.22 13.81
CA ALA A 235 -16.64 17.97 14.03
C ALA A 235 -16.16 16.79 13.15
N ALA A 236 -15.53 17.11 12.01
CA ALA A 236 -15.02 16.11 11.07
C ALA A 236 -13.58 15.63 11.36
N ARG A 237 -12.86 16.33 12.27
CA ARG A 237 -11.45 16.06 12.53
C ARG A 237 -11.25 14.76 13.27
N PHE A 238 -10.38 13.89 12.78
CA PHE A 238 -10.04 12.66 13.47
C PHE A 238 -8.95 12.88 14.54
N ARG A 239 -8.79 11.91 15.42
CA ARG A 239 -7.62 11.77 16.28
C ARG A 239 -6.68 10.75 15.62
N ASP A 240 -5.37 11.03 15.62
CA ASP A 240 -4.37 10.12 15.01
C ASP A 240 -4.37 8.74 15.67
N GLU A 241 -4.55 8.71 16.98
CA GLU A 241 -4.59 7.50 17.80
C GLU A 241 -5.70 6.53 17.39
N ASP A 242 -6.78 7.02 16.75
CA ASP A 242 -7.97 6.24 16.42
C ASP A 242 -7.94 5.67 14.99
N LEU A 243 -6.97 6.06 14.16
CA LEU A 243 -6.93 5.71 12.73
C LEU A 243 -6.98 4.19 12.48
N ALA A 244 -6.11 3.43 13.15
CA ALA A 244 -6.02 1.97 12.96
C ALA A 244 -7.33 1.26 13.35
N ASP A 245 -7.93 1.66 14.48
CA ASP A 245 -9.20 1.11 14.92
C ASP A 245 -10.31 1.39 13.92
N LYS A 246 -10.33 2.61 13.36
CA LYS A 246 -11.34 3.02 12.39
C LYS A 246 -11.23 2.24 11.08
N TRP A 247 -10.01 1.95 10.62
CA TRP A 247 -9.81 1.11 9.44
C TRP A 247 -10.34 -0.32 9.67
N VAL A 248 -10.04 -0.90 10.83
CA VAL A 248 -10.51 -2.25 11.18
C VAL A 248 -12.03 -2.28 11.33
N GLU A 249 -12.62 -1.29 12.02
CA GLU A 249 -14.07 -1.15 12.18
C GLU A 249 -14.79 -1.10 10.82
N LYS A 250 -14.39 -0.15 9.95
CA LYS A 250 -15.01 0.06 8.64
C LYS A 250 -14.83 -1.14 7.70
N SER A 251 -13.69 -1.79 7.76
CA SER A 251 -13.46 -3.02 6.99
C SER A 251 -14.36 -4.16 7.42
N LYS A 252 -14.50 -4.39 8.74
CA LYS A 252 -15.39 -5.42 9.29
C LYS A 252 -16.86 -5.14 8.95
N GLU A 253 -17.31 -3.89 9.11
CA GLU A 253 -18.67 -3.47 8.73
C GLU A 253 -18.95 -3.76 7.25
N TRP A 254 -18.01 -3.38 6.38
CA TRP A 254 -18.17 -3.56 4.95
C TRP A 254 -18.14 -5.04 4.54
N ILE A 255 -17.20 -5.83 5.07
CA ILE A 255 -17.16 -7.29 4.85
C ILE A 255 -18.46 -7.93 5.29
N GLY A 256 -18.96 -7.60 6.49
CA GLY A 256 -20.21 -8.15 7.03
C GLY A 256 -21.43 -7.89 6.13
N LYS A 257 -21.50 -6.69 5.52
CA LYS A 257 -22.58 -6.32 4.56
C LYS A 257 -22.46 -7.02 3.21
N ASN A 258 -21.28 -7.53 2.84
CA ASN A 258 -21.02 -8.08 1.52
C ASN A 258 -20.57 -9.57 1.54
N LYS A 259 -20.66 -10.26 2.66
CA LYS A 259 -20.16 -11.63 2.87
C LYS A 259 -20.84 -12.72 2.02
N ASP A 260 -22.02 -12.46 1.52
CA ASP A 260 -22.79 -13.42 0.75
C ASP A 260 -22.47 -13.41 -0.76
N GLN A 261 -21.54 -12.56 -1.18
CA GLN A 261 -21.04 -12.45 -2.55
C GLN A 261 -19.52 -12.28 -2.56
N PRO A 262 -18.82 -12.60 -3.68
CA PRO A 262 -17.39 -12.41 -3.74
C PRO A 262 -17.03 -10.92 -3.62
N PHE A 263 -15.95 -10.62 -2.91
CA PHE A 263 -15.51 -9.24 -2.69
C PHE A 263 -14.00 -9.07 -2.83
N PHE A 264 -13.63 -7.85 -3.19
CA PHE A 264 -12.27 -7.34 -3.17
C PHE A 264 -12.18 -6.18 -2.18
N LEU A 265 -11.30 -6.30 -1.20
CA LEU A 265 -10.99 -5.25 -0.24
C LEU A 265 -9.52 -4.83 -0.35
N PHE A 266 -9.29 -3.56 -0.65
CA PHE A 266 -7.99 -2.93 -0.50
C PHE A 266 -7.90 -2.29 0.90
N PHE A 267 -7.30 -3.01 1.86
CA PHE A 267 -6.99 -2.49 3.19
C PHE A 267 -5.65 -1.76 3.11
N ALA A 268 -5.72 -0.45 2.96
CA ALA A 268 -4.57 0.44 2.79
C ALA A 268 -4.17 1.06 4.14
N SER A 269 -3.34 0.35 4.92
CA SER A 269 -2.89 0.88 6.21
C SER A 269 -2.13 2.21 6.03
N HIS A 270 -2.23 3.09 7.02
CA HIS A 270 -1.40 4.30 7.12
C HIS A 270 -0.12 4.05 7.92
N ASP A 271 -0.06 2.93 8.67
CA ASP A 271 1.13 2.56 9.45
C ASP A 271 2.19 1.96 8.50
N LEU A 272 3.41 2.38 8.59
CA LEU A 272 4.14 3.17 9.58
C LEU A 272 4.40 4.65 9.18
N HIS A 273 3.61 5.25 8.33
CA HIS A 273 3.87 6.63 7.87
C HIS A 273 3.85 7.63 9.03
N VAL A 274 4.67 8.65 8.92
CA VAL A 274 4.73 9.75 9.91
C VAL A 274 3.49 10.67 9.83
N PRO A 275 3.11 11.33 10.95
CA PRO A 275 3.56 11.13 12.33
C PRO A 275 3.11 9.76 12.87
N ARG A 276 4.03 9.06 13.49
CA ARG A 276 3.77 7.73 14.05
C ARG A 276 3.11 7.87 15.41
N ILE A 277 1.79 7.75 15.44
CA ILE A 277 1.00 7.94 16.67
C ILE A 277 0.15 6.70 16.92
N PRO A 278 0.73 5.71 17.61
CA PRO A 278 -0.01 4.51 17.97
C PRO A 278 -1.13 4.82 18.98
N HIS A 279 -2.22 4.07 18.92
CA HIS A 279 -3.20 4.07 19.99
C HIS A 279 -2.53 3.75 21.34
N GLU A 280 -3.00 4.32 22.43
CA GLU A 280 -2.37 4.25 23.75
C GLU A 280 -2.07 2.82 24.22
N ARG A 281 -2.92 1.85 23.87
CA ARG A 281 -2.71 0.42 24.21
C ARG A 281 -1.45 -0.20 23.59
N PHE A 282 -0.89 0.41 22.54
CA PHE A 282 0.32 -0.08 21.86
C PHE A 282 1.58 0.67 22.29
N ARG A 283 1.46 1.80 22.98
CA ARG A 283 2.60 2.59 23.44
C ARG A 283 3.53 1.76 24.32
N GLY A 284 4.83 1.83 24.03
CA GLY A 284 5.88 1.14 24.76
C GLY A 284 5.92 -0.39 24.56
N LYS A 285 5.08 -0.96 23.69
CA LYS A 285 5.02 -2.42 23.50
C LYS A 285 6.21 -2.98 22.73
N SER A 286 6.78 -2.20 21.81
CA SER A 286 7.90 -2.65 20.98
C SER A 286 9.27 -2.47 21.61
N GLY A 287 9.41 -1.56 22.55
CA GLY A 287 10.71 -1.08 23.04
C GLY A 287 11.52 -0.24 22.04
N MET A 288 10.92 0.13 20.90
CA MET A 288 11.52 0.91 19.81
C MET A 288 10.84 2.27 19.62
N SER A 289 10.24 2.82 20.69
CA SER A 289 9.45 4.05 20.62
C SER A 289 8.31 3.98 19.58
N TYR A 290 7.84 5.13 19.10
CA TYR A 290 6.67 5.24 18.23
C TYR A 290 6.74 4.35 16.99
N ARG A 291 7.92 4.27 16.34
CA ARG A 291 8.08 3.48 15.11
C ARG A 291 7.80 1.98 15.32
N GLY A 292 8.35 1.42 16.37
CA GLY A 292 8.10 0.01 16.69
C GLY A 292 6.66 -0.24 17.16
N ASP A 293 6.09 0.72 17.89
CA ASP A 293 4.74 0.59 18.45
C ASP A 293 3.67 0.60 17.34
N VAL A 294 3.85 1.39 16.25
CA VAL A 294 2.94 1.35 15.09
C VAL A 294 3.12 0.08 14.26
N ILE A 295 4.29 -0.60 14.31
CA ILE A 295 4.43 -1.95 13.72
C ILE A 295 3.55 -2.95 14.48
N VAL A 296 3.56 -2.89 15.81
CA VAL A 296 2.70 -3.75 16.65
C VAL A 296 1.22 -3.44 16.40
N GLN A 297 0.87 -2.17 16.19
CA GLN A 297 -0.49 -1.75 15.82
C GLN A 297 -0.91 -2.30 14.44
N LEU A 298 -0.04 -2.22 13.44
CA LEU A 298 -0.29 -2.80 12.12
C LEU A 298 -0.53 -4.32 12.21
N ASP A 299 0.31 -5.03 12.96
CA ASP A 299 0.15 -6.46 13.20
C ASP A 299 -1.22 -6.79 13.84
N TRP A 300 -1.65 -5.97 14.80
CA TRP A 300 -2.97 -6.09 15.40
C TRP A 300 -4.08 -5.91 14.35
N CYS A 301 -3.98 -4.93 13.42
CA CYS A 301 -4.94 -4.75 12.35
C CYS A 301 -5.09 -6.03 11.50
N VAL A 302 -3.95 -6.63 11.11
CA VAL A 302 -3.93 -7.91 10.38
C VAL A 302 -4.66 -9.00 11.18
N GLY A 303 -4.34 -9.12 12.46
CA GLY A 303 -4.97 -10.08 13.38
C GLY A 303 -6.49 -9.92 13.47
N GLU A 304 -6.98 -8.70 13.57
CA GLU A 304 -8.40 -8.40 13.69
C GLU A 304 -9.18 -8.70 12.39
N ILE A 305 -8.60 -8.45 11.22
CA ILE A 305 -9.21 -8.83 9.92
C ILE A 305 -9.30 -10.36 9.82
N VAL A 306 -8.19 -11.09 10.06
CA VAL A 306 -8.19 -12.57 10.01
C VAL A 306 -9.16 -13.18 11.02
N LYS A 307 -9.20 -12.66 12.25
CA LYS A 307 -10.12 -13.09 13.29
C LYS A 307 -11.58 -12.90 12.87
N TYR A 308 -11.88 -11.77 12.21
CA TYR A 308 -13.22 -11.50 11.70
C TYR A 308 -13.62 -12.46 10.58
N LEU A 309 -12.72 -12.71 9.61
CA LEU A 309 -12.96 -13.69 8.54
C LEU A 309 -13.22 -15.10 9.11
N LYS A 310 -12.48 -15.52 10.13
CA LYS A 310 -12.74 -16.79 10.84
C LYS A 310 -14.11 -16.82 11.48
N LYS A 311 -14.48 -15.75 12.20
CA LYS A 311 -15.77 -15.63 12.87
C LYS A 311 -16.93 -15.76 11.88
N GLU A 312 -16.81 -15.15 10.71
CA GLU A 312 -17.83 -15.18 9.65
C GLU A 312 -17.74 -16.43 8.74
N GLY A 313 -16.81 -17.36 9.01
CA GLY A 313 -16.62 -18.57 8.19
C GLY A 313 -16.02 -18.32 6.79
N LEU A 314 -15.41 -17.15 6.57
CA LEU A 314 -14.89 -16.70 5.28
C LEU A 314 -13.41 -16.98 5.05
N GLU A 315 -12.64 -17.40 6.07
CA GLU A 315 -11.18 -17.48 6.00
C GLU A 315 -10.71 -18.42 4.89
N LYS A 316 -11.34 -19.59 4.71
CA LYS A 316 -10.99 -20.55 3.67
C LYS A 316 -11.36 -20.11 2.26
N ASP A 317 -12.32 -19.21 2.15
CA ASP A 317 -12.80 -18.65 0.89
C ASP A 317 -12.12 -17.32 0.55
N THR A 318 -11.06 -16.93 1.29
CA THR A 318 -10.43 -15.61 1.15
C THR A 318 -8.93 -15.74 0.94
N MET A 319 -8.45 -15.19 -0.18
CA MET A 319 -7.03 -14.97 -0.44
C MET A 319 -6.61 -13.63 0.20
N ILE A 320 -5.60 -13.64 1.04
CA ILE A 320 -4.98 -12.42 1.60
C ILE A 320 -3.60 -12.26 0.98
N VAL A 321 -3.33 -11.06 0.47
CA VAL A 321 -1.98 -10.61 0.09
C VAL A 321 -1.54 -9.53 1.06
N PHE A 322 -0.46 -9.76 1.80
CA PHE A 322 0.18 -8.78 2.66
C PHE A 322 1.44 -8.23 1.99
N CYS A 323 1.54 -6.91 1.86
CA CYS A 323 2.67 -6.22 1.22
C CYS A 323 2.89 -4.82 1.82
N SER A 324 3.87 -4.08 1.29
CA SER A 324 4.09 -2.65 1.59
C SER A 324 4.20 -1.84 0.31
N ASP A 325 3.87 -0.56 0.39
CA ASP A 325 3.95 0.35 -0.77
C ASP A 325 5.36 0.86 -1.07
N ASN A 326 6.25 0.86 -0.08
CA ASN A 326 7.69 1.11 -0.25
C ASN A 326 8.47 0.62 0.98
N GLY A 327 9.78 0.69 0.89
CA GLY A 327 10.67 0.38 1.99
C GLY A 327 10.68 1.42 3.11
N PRO A 328 11.45 1.19 4.19
CA PRO A 328 11.38 1.94 5.43
C PRO A 328 12.05 3.31 5.32
N VAL A 329 11.68 4.20 6.25
CA VAL A 329 12.35 5.47 6.51
C VAL A 329 12.51 5.67 8.01
N GLY A 330 13.64 6.23 8.43
CA GLY A 330 13.88 6.58 9.83
C GLY A 330 13.25 7.92 10.18
N ASP A 331 13.89 9.01 9.78
CA ASP A 331 13.39 10.38 9.94
C ASP A 331 12.72 10.86 8.65
N ASP A 332 11.42 11.13 8.70
CA ASP A 332 10.64 11.69 7.60
C ASP A 332 9.84 12.93 8.06
N GLY A 333 10.43 13.72 8.96
CA GLY A 333 9.93 15.04 9.33
C GLY A 333 9.54 15.23 10.80
N TYR A 334 9.64 14.19 11.64
CA TYR A 334 9.29 14.27 13.07
C TYR A 334 10.37 13.66 13.96
N LYS A 335 10.50 14.20 15.18
CA LYS A 335 11.37 13.68 16.24
C LYS A 335 10.62 12.61 17.05
N ASP A 336 10.45 11.46 16.46
CA ASP A 336 9.73 10.32 17.04
C ASP A 336 10.67 9.24 17.60
N GLU A 337 11.93 9.59 17.79
CA GLU A 337 13.00 8.71 18.29
C GLU A 337 13.24 7.45 17.43
N ALA A 338 12.77 7.43 16.19
CA ALA A 338 12.85 6.25 15.32
C ALA A 338 14.30 5.81 15.07
N LEU A 339 15.23 6.75 14.92
CA LEU A 339 16.65 6.46 14.71
C LEU A 339 17.36 6.15 16.03
N GLU A 340 17.05 6.91 17.10
CA GLU A 340 17.69 6.81 18.40
C GLU A 340 17.36 5.48 19.10
N LYS A 341 16.13 4.99 18.93
CA LYS A 341 15.64 3.76 19.59
C LYS A 341 15.70 2.52 18.70
N MET A 342 16.22 2.64 17.48
CA MET A 342 16.34 1.50 16.56
C MET A 342 17.34 0.44 17.04
N GLY A 343 18.40 0.85 17.74
CA GLY A 343 19.45 -0.05 18.21
C GLY A 343 20.12 -0.79 17.04
N ASP A 344 20.20 -2.12 17.14
CA ASP A 344 20.74 -3.01 16.10
C ASP A 344 19.68 -3.50 15.10
N HIS A 345 18.44 -3.02 15.20
CA HIS A 345 17.38 -3.34 14.25
C HIS A 345 17.68 -2.77 12.87
N ARG A 346 17.44 -3.59 11.85
CA ARG A 346 17.62 -3.23 10.45
C ARG A 346 16.27 -3.26 9.74
N ALA A 347 15.64 -2.10 9.63
CA ALA A 347 14.31 -1.99 9.03
C ALA A 347 14.27 -2.51 7.57
N ALA A 348 15.31 -2.26 6.77
CA ALA A 348 15.43 -2.83 5.42
C ALA A 348 15.99 -4.27 5.39
N GLY A 349 16.21 -4.90 6.55
CA GLY A 349 16.81 -6.23 6.64
C GLY A 349 18.29 -6.21 6.15
N PRO A 350 18.69 -7.15 5.28
CA PRO A 350 20.04 -7.21 4.73
C PRO A 350 20.28 -6.23 3.57
N TYR A 351 19.27 -5.47 3.17
CA TYR A 351 19.32 -4.65 1.96
C TYR A 351 19.70 -3.22 2.22
N SER A 352 20.38 -2.62 1.24
CA SER A 352 20.76 -1.21 1.25
C SER A 352 19.61 -0.31 0.82
N GLY A 353 19.56 0.91 1.35
CA GLY A 353 18.56 1.92 1.02
C GLY A 353 17.26 1.76 1.78
N GLY A 354 16.29 2.56 1.37
CA GLY A 354 14.96 2.63 1.95
C GLY A 354 14.05 3.50 1.10
N LYS A 355 13.01 4.08 1.68
CA LYS A 355 12.11 5.03 1.02
C LYS A 355 12.90 6.08 0.23
N TYR A 356 12.43 6.47 -0.95
CA TYR A 356 13.07 7.40 -1.89
C TYR A 356 14.29 6.87 -2.64
N SER A 357 14.72 5.64 -2.41
CA SER A 357 15.91 5.05 -3.01
C SER A 357 15.56 3.89 -3.93
N VAL A 358 16.19 3.82 -5.12
CA VAL A 358 16.06 2.66 -6.02
C VAL A 358 16.91 1.46 -5.60
N LEU A 359 17.63 1.55 -4.48
CA LEU A 359 18.31 0.41 -3.87
C LEU A 359 17.32 -0.64 -3.41
N GLU A 360 17.78 -1.86 -3.13
CA GLU A 360 16.88 -2.98 -2.79
C GLU A 360 15.96 -2.64 -1.59
N GLY A 361 16.50 -2.03 -0.54
CA GLY A 361 15.73 -1.65 0.64
C GLY A 361 14.60 -0.65 0.37
N GLY A 362 14.60 0.04 -0.77
CA GLY A 362 13.53 0.97 -1.15
C GLY A 362 12.29 0.31 -1.72
N THR A 363 12.43 -0.87 -2.34
CA THR A 363 11.35 -1.53 -3.08
C THR A 363 11.17 -3.01 -2.76
N ARG A 364 12.18 -3.67 -2.19
CA ARG A 364 12.06 -5.05 -1.70
C ARG A 364 11.47 -5.03 -0.30
N THR A 365 10.22 -5.46 -0.20
CA THR A 365 9.39 -5.32 1.00
C THR A 365 8.83 -6.69 1.41
N PRO A 366 8.26 -6.86 2.61
CA PRO A 366 7.53 -8.06 2.93
C PRO A 366 6.43 -8.32 1.91
N PHE A 367 6.32 -9.57 1.46
CA PHE A 367 5.28 -10.02 0.54
C PHE A 367 4.86 -11.44 0.93
N ILE A 368 3.60 -11.60 1.31
CA ILE A 368 3.05 -12.86 1.79
C ILE A 368 1.71 -13.09 1.12
N THR A 369 1.48 -14.30 0.62
CA THR A 369 0.15 -14.75 0.21
C THR A 369 -0.36 -15.81 1.19
N TYR A 370 -1.63 -15.67 1.57
CA TYR A 370 -2.28 -16.56 2.52
C TYR A 370 -3.67 -16.93 2.02
N TRP A 371 -3.93 -18.23 1.90
CA TRP A 371 -5.23 -18.77 1.51
C TRP A 371 -5.36 -20.21 2.02
N PRO A 372 -5.96 -20.41 3.21
CA PRO A 372 -6.03 -21.73 3.83
C PRO A 372 -6.73 -22.77 2.97
N GLY A 373 -6.10 -23.93 2.82
CA GLY A 373 -6.61 -25.03 1.98
C GLY A 373 -6.24 -24.94 0.51
N THR A 374 -5.79 -23.76 0.03
CA THR A 374 -5.35 -23.55 -1.37
C THR A 374 -3.84 -23.37 -1.47
N ILE A 375 -3.27 -22.46 -0.68
CA ILE A 375 -1.82 -22.23 -0.63
C ILE A 375 -1.20 -23.15 0.40
N LYS A 376 -0.18 -23.93 0.00
CA LYS A 376 0.63 -24.71 0.92
C LYS A 376 1.65 -23.82 1.62
N PRO A 377 1.81 -23.96 2.95
CA PRO A 377 2.83 -23.23 3.68
C PRO A 377 4.23 -23.43 3.08
N GLY A 378 4.97 -22.32 2.92
CA GLY A 378 6.30 -22.38 2.34
C GLY A 378 7.03 -21.06 2.25
N VAL A 379 8.19 -21.11 1.62
CA VAL A 379 9.01 -19.95 1.28
C VAL A 379 9.34 -20.04 -0.21
N SER A 380 9.16 -18.94 -0.93
CA SER A 380 9.49 -18.81 -2.35
C SER A 380 10.53 -17.71 -2.55
N ASP A 381 11.50 -17.96 -3.41
CA ASP A 381 12.48 -16.97 -3.89
C ASP A 381 12.09 -16.35 -5.24
N GLU A 382 10.98 -16.79 -5.81
CA GLU A 382 10.44 -16.23 -7.05
C GLU A 382 10.16 -14.73 -6.88
N MET A 383 10.49 -13.97 -7.92
CA MET A 383 10.29 -12.51 -7.92
C MET A 383 8.84 -12.18 -8.23
N VAL A 384 8.18 -11.50 -7.30
CA VAL A 384 6.79 -11.01 -7.45
C VAL A 384 6.72 -9.53 -7.10
N CYS A 385 5.80 -8.81 -7.73
CA CYS A 385 5.62 -7.38 -7.48
C CYS A 385 4.14 -7.04 -7.33
N THR A 386 3.82 -6.02 -6.55
CA THR A 386 2.45 -5.55 -6.36
C THR A 386 1.74 -5.19 -7.67
N ILE A 387 2.48 -4.75 -8.70
CA ILE A 387 1.95 -4.43 -10.02
C ILE A 387 1.36 -5.67 -10.74
N ASP A 388 1.85 -6.86 -10.41
CA ASP A 388 1.43 -8.13 -11.04
C ASP A 388 0.06 -8.63 -10.57
N LEU A 389 -0.44 -8.08 -9.46
CA LEU A 389 -1.72 -8.50 -8.91
C LEU A 389 -2.88 -8.25 -9.87
N ALA A 390 -2.79 -7.23 -10.75
CA ALA A 390 -3.84 -6.94 -11.72
C ALA A 390 -4.05 -8.10 -12.70
N THR A 391 -3.03 -8.50 -13.45
CA THR A 391 -3.12 -9.58 -14.44
C THR A 391 -3.27 -10.95 -13.79
N SER A 392 -2.55 -11.22 -12.70
CA SER A 392 -2.62 -12.50 -11.99
C SER A 392 -4.02 -12.77 -11.43
N LEU A 393 -4.63 -11.79 -10.78
CA LEU A 393 -5.98 -11.95 -10.22
C LEU A 393 -7.04 -11.99 -11.32
N ALA A 394 -6.89 -11.21 -12.41
CA ALA A 394 -7.80 -11.26 -13.56
C ALA A 394 -7.87 -12.66 -14.16
N ASN A 395 -6.72 -13.27 -14.44
CA ASN A 395 -6.64 -14.63 -14.98
C ASN A 395 -7.22 -15.65 -14.00
N HIS A 396 -6.95 -15.51 -12.70
CA HIS A 396 -7.49 -16.39 -11.67
C HIS A 396 -9.02 -16.38 -11.61
N ILE A 397 -9.63 -15.19 -11.66
CA ILE A 397 -11.09 -15.04 -11.64
C ILE A 397 -11.73 -15.10 -13.03
N LYS A 398 -10.93 -15.39 -14.08
CA LYS A 398 -11.34 -15.54 -15.48
C LYS A 398 -11.99 -14.29 -16.07
N VAL A 399 -11.38 -13.13 -15.83
CA VAL A 399 -11.76 -11.84 -16.42
C VAL A 399 -10.76 -11.46 -17.49
N SER A 400 -11.24 -11.10 -18.66
CA SER A 400 -10.40 -10.61 -19.75
C SER A 400 -10.04 -9.15 -19.54
N ILE A 401 -8.75 -8.84 -19.54
CA ILE A 401 -8.21 -7.47 -19.48
C ILE A 401 -8.21 -6.87 -20.89
N PRO A 402 -8.64 -5.61 -21.10
CA PRO A 402 -8.45 -4.90 -22.36
C PRO A 402 -6.99 -4.90 -22.83
N LYS A 403 -6.76 -4.97 -24.15
CA LYS A 403 -5.41 -5.13 -24.73
C LYS A 403 -4.44 -4.00 -24.37
N ASP A 404 -4.96 -2.81 -24.14
CA ASP A 404 -4.23 -1.58 -23.82
C ASP A 404 -4.19 -1.25 -22.32
N ALA A 405 -4.67 -2.18 -21.49
CA ALA A 405 -4.66 -2.05 -20.02
C ALA A 405 -3.59 -2.92 -19.36
N CYS A 406 -3.24 -2.60 -18.12
CA CYS A 406 -2.30 -3.34 -17.26
C CYS A 406 -0.94 -3.61 -17.95
N LEU A 407 -0.41 -2.64 -18.68
CA LEU A 407 0.71 -2.77 -19.64
C LEU A 407 1.99 -3.40 -19.09
N ASP A 408 2.22 -3.32 -17.78
CA ASP A 408 3.45 -3.79 -17.15
C ASP A 408 3.19 -4.92 -16.12
N SER A 409 1.93 -5.32 -15.96
CA SER A 409 1.52 -6.40 -15.08
C SER A 409 1.70 -7.75 -15.79
N LEU A 410 2.37 -8.68 -15.13
CA LEU A 410 2.55 -10.05 -15.62
C LEU A 410 1.63 -11.00 -14.86
N ASP A 411 1.20 -12.09 -15.51
CA ASP A 411 0.57 -13.18 -14.79
C ASP A 411 1.62 -14.03 -14.07
N VAL A 412 1.62 -13.94 -12.77
CA VAL A 412 2.47 -14.73 -11.86
C VAL A 412 1.62 -15.49 -10.84
N MET A 413 0.34 -15.75 -11.18
CA MET A 413 -0.61 -16.34 -10.24
C MET A 413 -0.14 -17.69 -9.72
N ASP A 414 0.42 -18.54 -10.56
CA ASP A 414 0.94 -19.84 -10.14
C ASP A 414 2.07 -19.69 -9.11
N ALA A 415 2.95 -18.67 -9.26
CA ALA A 415 3.96 -18.36 -8.26
C ALA A 415 3.34 -17.82 -6.97
N LEU A 416 2.31 -16.96 -7.05
CA LEU A 416 1.58 -16.46 -5.89
C LEU A 416 0.86 -17.56 -5.10
N LEU A 417 0.45 -18.63 -5.77
CA LEU A 417 -0.16 -19.83 -5.17
C LEU A 417 0.88 -20.88 -4.69
N GLY A 418 2.16 -20.69 -5.01
CA GLY A 418 3.22 -21.66 -4.68
C GLY A 418 3.11 -22.98 -5.45
N MET A 419 2.65 -22.94 -6.70
CA MET A 419 2.55 -24.11 -7.55
C MET A 419 3.96 -24.63 -7.91
N LYS A 420 4.11 -25.95 -7.94
CA LYS A 420 5.40 -26.58 -8.23
C LYS A 420 5.92 -26.18 -9.62
N GLY A 421 7.13 -25.63 -9.67
CA GLY A 421 7.79 -25.19 -10.91
C GLY A 421 7.28 -23.88 -11.49
N ALA A 422 6.35 -23.21 -10.79
CA ALA A 422 5.89 -21.89 -11.17
C ALA A 422 7.04 -20.86 -11.17
N LYS A 423 6.94 -19.88 -12.04
CA LYS A 423 7.91 -18.78 -12.17
C LYS A 423 7.24 -17.45 -11.86
N GLY A 424 7.96 -16.63 -11.14
CA GLY A 424 7.63 -15.23 -10.98
C GLY A 424 8.11 -14.38 -12.16
N ARG A 425 8.32 -13.09 -11.94
CA ARG A 425 8.88 -12.17 -12.96
C ARG A 425 10.33 -12.55 -13.27
N ASP A 426 10.73 -12.40 -14.51
CA ASP A 426 12.13 -12.49 -14.95
C ASP A 426 12.87 -11.16 -14.79
N HIS A 427 12.14 -10.04 -14.83
CA HIS A 427 12.71 -8.69 -14.67
C HIS A 427 11.76 -7.76 -13.90
N LEU A 428 12.31 -6.67 -13.36
CA LEU A 428 11.56 -5.63 -12.67
C LEU A 428 12.19 -4.27 -12.88
N VAL A 429 11.38 -3.28 -13.29
CA VAL A 429 11.76 -1.87 -13.24
C VAL A 429 11.33 -1.28 -11.90
N GLN A 430 12.23 -0.58 -11.25
CA GLN A 430 12.01 0.10 -9.97
C GLN A 430 12.26 1.58 -10.18
N GLN A 431 11.38 2.44 -9.63
CA GLN A 431 11.56 3.89 -9.69
C GLN A 431 11.68 4.49 -8.29
N ASP A 432 12.27 5.67 -8.22
CA ASP A 432 12.25 6.51 -7.01
C ASP A 432 10.90 7.22 -6.84
N ASN A 433 10.90 8.42 -6.28
CA ASN A 433 9.71 9.24 -6.08
C ASN A 433 9.20 9.96 -7.36
N GLY A 434 9.70 9.61 -8.53
CA GLY A 434 9.29 10.20 -9.81
C GLY A 434 9.83 11.60 -10.10
N ARG A 435 10.72 12.14 -9.27
CA ARG A 435 11.29 13.49 -9.46
C ARG A 435 12.72 13.52 -9.99
N GLY A 436 13.43 12.37 -9.94
CA GLY A 436 14.86 12.30 -10.22
C GLY A 436 15.23 11.46 -11.43
N ASN A 437 14.28 10.86 -12.15
CA ASN A 437 14.56 9.89 -13.22
C ASN A 437 15.53 8.79 -12.78
N ASN A 438 15.48 8.40 -11.50
CA ASN A 438 16.26 7.30 -10.98
C ASN A 438 15.50 6.00 -11.15
N TYR A 439 16.12 5.05 -11.81
CA TYR A 439 15.56 3.74 -12.09
C TYR A 439 16.51 2.64 -11.67
N GLY A 440 15.96 1.56 -11.15
CA GLY A 440 16.62 0.28 -11.02
C GLY A 440 16.01 -0.70 -12.03
N TYR A 441 16.85 -1.49 -12.67
CA TYR A 441 16.41 -2.60 -13.51
C TYR A 441 17.05 -3.89 -13.01
N ARG A 442 16.21 -4.79 -12.51
CA ARG A 442 16.64 -6.10 -12.00
C ARG A 442 16.31 -7.19 -13.00
N VAL A 443 17.27 -8.06 -13.27
CA VAL A 443 17.08 -9.33 -14.01
C VAL A 443 17.80 -10.43 -13.22
N GLY A 444 17.08 -11.42 -12.75
CA GLY A 444 17.62 -12.47 -11.90
C GLY A 444 18.33 -11.88 -10.67
N ASN A 445 19.63 -12.17 -10.53
CA ASN A 445 20.48 -11.69 -9.43
C ASN A 445 21.24 -10.38 -9.76
N TRP A 446 21.04 -9.81 -10.96
CA TRP A 446 21.70 -8.59 -11.38
C TRP A 446 20.77 -7.40 -11.28
N LYS A 447 21.31 -6.26 -10.88
CA LYS A 447 20.57 -5.00 -10.83
C LYS A 447 21.43 -3.87 -11.38
N LEU A 448 20.96 -3.27 -12.48
CA LEU A 448 21.47 -2.01 -13.00
C LEU A 448 20.75 -0.86 -12.30
N GLN A 449 21.49 0.12 -11.83
CA GLN A 449 20.92 1.30 -11.17
C GLN A 449 21.44 2.56 -11.83
N ARG A 450 20.52 3.46 -12.16
CA ARG A 450 20.81 4.85 -12.42
C ARG A 450 20.51 5.65 -11.15
N HIS A 451 21.55 6.16 -10.52
CA HIS A 451 21.46 6.87 -9.24
C HIS A 451 21.85 8.34 -9.41
N ASP A 452 20.98 9.25 -8.94
CA ASP A 452 21.30 10.68 -8.86
C ASP A 452 22.05 10.96 -7.54
N SER A 453 23.35 11.23 -7.67
CA SER A 453 24.25 11.54 -6.53
C SER A 453 23.89 12.84 -5.77
N LYS A 454 22.97 13.68 -6.31
CA LYS A 454 22.59 14.95 -5.70
C LYS A 454 21.68 14.81 -4.48
N ARG A 455 21.19 13.61 -4.15
CA ARG A 455 20.30 13.36 -3.00
C ARG A 455 21.05 12.80 -1.77
N LYS A 456 22.10 13.49 -1.33
CA LYS A 456 22.93 13.10 -0.18
C LYS A 456 22.12 12.78 1.09
N ARG A 457 21.07 13.54 1.38
CA ARG A 457 20.28 13.39 2.61
C ARG A 457 19.61 12.03 2.75
N ASN A 458 18.95 11.54 1.70
CA ASN A 458 18.26 10.25 1.73
C ASN A 458 19.26 9.09 1.76
N VAL A 459 20.43 9.26 1.18
CA VAL A 459 21.54 8.29 1.26
C VAL A 459 22.06 8.21 2.70
N GLU A 460 22.25 9.33 3.39
CA GLU A 460 22.75 9.35 4.77
C GLU A 460 21.74 8.73 5.77
N VAL A 461 20.46 9.07 5.64
CA VAL A 461 19.40 8.46 6.47
C VAL A 461 19.30 6.97 6.22
N ASN A 462 19.38 6.53 4.95
CA ASN A 462 19.36 5.13 4.58
C ASN A 462 20.62 4.38 5.04
N GLN A 463 21.80 5.00 5.03
CA GLN A 463 23.04 4.40 5.57
C GLN A 463 22.92 4.09 7.06
N LYS A 464 22.26 4.92 7.84
CA LYS A 464 21.96 4.62 9.25
C LYS A 464 21.00 3.44 9.43
N LEU A 465 20.15 3.18 8.45
CA LEU A 465 19.28 1.99 8.41
C LEU A 465 20.03 0.72 8.01
N GLU A 466 21.18 0.84 7.37
CA GLU A 466 21.93 -0.27 6.78
C GLU A 466 22.81 -1.00 7.80
N GLY A 467 23.00 -0.63 8.99
CA GLY A 467 23.90 -1.29 9.96
C GLY A 467 25.15 -1.93 9.30
N THR A 468 26.29 -1.83 9.91
CA THR A 468 27.60 -2.26 9.39
C THR A 468 27.63 -3.72 8.98
N GLY A 469 27.52 -4.06 7.68
CA GLY A 469 27.73 -5.47 7.32
C GLY A 469 27.37 -6.00 5.95
N ALA A 470 27.16 -5.19 4.93
CA ALA A 470 27.19 -5.69 3.56
C ALA A 470 27.98 -4.70 2.70
N LYS A 471 29.19 -5.05 2.32
CA LYS A 471 29.93 -4.33 1.27
C LYS A 471 29.16 -4.55 -0.03
N SER A 472 28.40 -3.54 -0.49
CA SER A 472 27.90 -3.53 -1.85
C SER A 472 29.11 -3.35 -2.76
N THR A 473 29.34 -4.29 -3.66
CA THR A 473 30.25 -4.07 -4.78
C THR A 473 29.55 -3.17 -5.80
N SER A 474 29.48 -1.88 -5.51
CA SER A 474 29.12 -0.87 -6.50
C SER A 474 30.38 -0.52 -7.27
N ARG A 475 30.49 -0.99 -8.49
CA ARG A 475 31.44 -0.44 -9.45
C ARG A 475 30.89 0.91 -9.90
N THR A 476 31.34 1.98 -9.30
CA THR A 476 31.20 3.35 -9.82
C THR A 476 32.15 3.47 -11.00
N GLU A 477 31.61 3.44 -12.22
CA GLU A 477 32.39 3.96 -13.37
C GLU A 477 32.46 5.48 -13.20
N THR A 478 33.63 5.95 -12.80
CA THR A 478 33.99 7.36 -12.90
C THR A 478 34.20 7.66 -14.39
N ASN A 479 33.26 8.37 -15.00
CA ASN A 479 33.47 8.99 -16.29
C ASN A 479 34.58 10.03 -16.14
N SER A 480 35.82 9.65 -16.53
CA SER A 480 36.87 10.61 -16.83
C SER A 480 36.46 11.37 -18.09
N SER A 481 36.33 12.68 -17.95
CA SER A 481 36.15 13.61 -19.05
C SER A 481 37.28 13.47 -20.07
N ALA A 482 36.98 12.86 -21.20
CA ALA A 482 37.85 12.99 -22.39
C ALA A 482 37.34 14.20 -23.19
N ASN A 483 38.14 15.26 -23.18
CA ASN A 483 38.08 16.33 -24.14
C ASN A 483 38.24 15.75 -25.56
N ALA A 484 37.26 15.95 -26.41
CA ALA A 484 37.40 15.79 -27.84
C ALA A 484 37.18 17.16 -28.49
N ASN A 485 38.26 17.85 -28.69
CA ASN A 485 38.34 18.94 -29.66
C ASN A 485 38.52 18.35 -31.07
N SER A 486 37.92 19.06 -32.02
CA SER A 486 38.17 19.08 -33.48
C SER A 486 37.61 17.95 -34.34
N CYS A 487 36.54 18.31 -35.05
CA CYS A 487 36.25 17.79 -36.38
C CYS A 487 36.61 18.87 -37.41
N PRO A 488 37.40 18.64 -38.49
CA PRO A 488 37.52 19.56 -39.59
C PRO A 488 36.43 19.29 -40.65
N ASN A 489 35.98 20.40 -41.27
CA ASN A 489 35.09 20.42 -42.43
C ASN A 489 35.69 19.65 -43.63
N THR A 490 34.89 18.84 -44.27
CA THR A 490 34.59 18.81 -45.70
C THR A 490 33.26 18.11 -45.94
#